data_bda4ce19252c394ca84e87481d54dfa7
#
_entry.id   bda4ce19252c394ca84e87481d54dfa7
#
_cell.length_a   1.000
_cell.length_b   1.000
_cell.length_c   1.000
_cell.angle_alpha   90.00
_cell.angle_beta   90.00
_cell.angle_gamma   90.00
#
_symmetry.space_group_name_H-M   'P 1'
#
loop_
_entity.id
_entity.type
_entity.pdbx_description
1 polymer ?
#
loop_
_entity_poly.entity_id
_entity_poly.type
_entity_poly.pdbx_seq_one_letter_code
_entity_poly.pdbx_strand_id
1 'polypeptide(L)'
;RTLKQERGLYDFDDLIVHTRRLLQDSRSAQWVLYKLDAGLSHILVDEAQDTSPPQWGIIAALADEFFSGEGRPQQGARTIFVVGDIKQSIYSFQGADTDAFAAARAHFRDRTGHGTPLREIDLTVSYRSLPAVLAMVDRVFGKGAPATQGLRQDTRNGGHAANRGDKGEGTFEFWPL
;
A
#
# COMPACT_ATOMS: atom_id res chain seq x y z
N ARG A 1 -8.60 -0.75 33.05
CA ARG A 1 -7.41 0.10 32.76
C ARG A 1 -6.24 -0.82 32.59
N THR A 2 -5.52 -0.69 31.48
CA THR A 2 -4.31 -1.48 31.24
C THR A 2 -3.14 -0.87 31.99
N LEU A 3 -2.16 -1.70 32.36
CA LEU A 3 -0.93 -1.29 33.05
C LEU A 3 -0.19 -0.15 32.31
N LYS A 4 -0.27 -0.11 30.99
CA LYS A 4 0.25 0.96 30.13
C LYS A 4 -0.35 2.33 30.47
N GLN A 5 -1.69 2.41 30.58
CA GLN A 5 -2.39 3.66 30.87
C GLN A 5 -2.07 4.20 32.26
N GLU A 6 -1.89 3.30 33.25
CA GLU A 6 -1.52 3.68 34.61
C GLU A 6 -0.11 4.24 34.71
N ARG A 7 0.79 3.79 33.82
CA ARG A 7 2.19 4.22 33.79
C ARG A 7 2.49 5.31 32.74
N GLY A 8 1.48 5.73 31.95
CA GLY A 8 1.67 6.70 30.89
C GLY A 8 2.59 6.22 29.75
N LEU A 9 2.65 4.90 29.52
CA LEU A 9 3.49 4.29 28.49
C LEU A 9 2.68 4.07 27.22
N TYR A 10 3.34 4.28 26.08
CA TYR A 10 2.81 4.04 24.75
C TYR A 10 3.72 3.08 23.99
N ASP A 11 3.14 2.16 23.22
CA ASP A 11 3.85 1.42 22.19
C ASP A 11 3.56 2.03 20.80
N PHE A 12 4.10 1.41 19.74
CA PHE A 12 3.94 1.91 18.36
C PHE A 12 2.47 1.85 17.92
N ASP A 13 1.73 0.83 18.31
CA ASP A 13 0.31 0.70 17.94
C ASP A 13 -0.54 1.79 18.63
N ASP A 14 -0.24 2.12 19.89
CA ASP A 14 -0.89 3.22 20.58
C ASP A 14 -0.68 4.54 19.82
N LEU A 15 0.53 4.80 19.31
CA LEU A 15 0.83 6.01 18.53
C LEU A 15 0.00 6.07 17.24
N ILE A 16 -0.12 4.96 16.52
CA ILE A 16 -0.93 4.87 15.31
C ILE A 16 -2.40 5.15 15.64
N VAL A 17 -2.94 4.50 16.66
CA VAL A 17 -4.35 4.67 17.07
C VAL A 17 -4.62 6.10 17.53
N HIS A 18 -3.74 6.69 18.31
CA HIS A 18 -3.89 8.08 18.76
C HIS A 18 -3.78 9.07 17.61
N THR A 19 -2.86 8.87 16.68
CA THR A 19 -2.74 9.70 15.47
C THR A 19 -4.01 9.64 14.64
N ARG A 20 -4.54 8.43 14.39
CA ARG A 20 -5.79 8.26 13.66
C ARG A 20 -6.95 9.02 14.34
N ARG A 21 -7.10 8.86 15.66
CA ARG A 21 -8.12 9.58 16.43
C ARG A 21 -7.96 11.09 16.34
N LEU A 22 -6.73 11.58 16.41
CA LEU A 22 -6.45 13.02 16.29
C LEU A 22 -6.91 13.57 14.93
N LEU A 23 -6.69 12.83 13.86
CA LEU A 23 -7.01 13.27 12.49
C LEU A 23 -8.47 13.03 12.07
N GLN A 24 -9.18 12.09 12.72
CA GLN A 24 -10.54 11.71 12.31
C GLN A 24 -11.62 12.10 13.33
N ASP A 25 -11.35 11.89 14.62
CA ASP A 25 -12.39 11.90 15.65
C ASP A 25 -12.29 13.11 16.61
N SER A 26 -11.25 13.92 16.53
CA SER A 26 -11.04 15.03 17.46
C SER A 26 -11.73 16.32 16.98
N ARG A 27 -12.14 17.17 17.94
CA ARG A 27 -12.65 18.52 17.63
C ARG A 27 -11.61 19.40 16.93
N SER A 28 -10.34 19.07 17.06
CA SER A 28 -9.20 19.77 16.46
C SER A 28 -8.72 19.14 15.15
N ALA A 29 -9.36 18.04 14.68
CA ALA A 29 -8.94 17.33 13.49
C ALA A 29 -8.78 18.27 12.29
N GLN A 30 -9.79 19.08 12.01
CA GLN A 30 -9.76 20.04 10.89
C GLN A 30 -8.62 21.05 11.01
N TRP A 31 -8.35 21.55 12.21
CA TRP A 31 -7.24 22.48 12.44
C TRP A 31 -5.88 21.79 12.25
N VAL A 32 -5.73 20.55 12.75
CA VAL A 32 -4.50 19.77 12.58
C VAL A 32 -4.27 19.46 11.11
N LEU A 33 -5.28 18.96 10.39
CA LEU A 33 -5.21 18.69 8.95
C LEU A 33 -4.86 19.95 8.16
N TYR A 34 -5.50 21.08 8.44
CA TYR A 34 -5.17 22.36 7.83
C TYR A 34 -3.71 22.78 8.04
N LYS A 35 -3.16 22.54 9.24
CA LYS A 35 -1.75 22.84 9.54
C LYS A 35 -0.79 21.91 8.81
N LEU A 36 -1.12 20.62 8.72
CA LEU A 36 -0.33 19.64 7.97
C LEU A 36 -0.41 19.86 6.46
N ASP A 37 -1.59 20.23 5.97
CA ASP A 37 -1.84 20.51 4.55
C ASP A 37 -0.94 21.65 4.02
N ALA A 38 -0.58 22.60 4.86
CA ALA A 38 0.30 23.71 4.47
C ALA A 38 1.72 23.25 4.04
N GLY A 39 2.17 22.05 4.45
CA GLY A 39 3.50 21.52 4.15
C GLY A 39 3.52 20.23 3.35
N LEU A 40 2.36 19.61 3.08
CA LEU A 40 2.27 18.30 2.43
C LEU A 40 1.77 18.46 1.00
N SER A 41 2.60 18.13 0.02
CA SER A 41 2.24 18.16 -1.40
C SER A 41 2.18 16.76 -2.03
N HIS A 42 2.99 15.82 -1.54
CA HIS A 42 3.09 14.49 -2.11
C HIS A 42 3.07 13.45 -1.00
N ILE A 43 2.29 12.38 -1.20
CA ILE A 43 2.25 11.21 -0.34
C ILE A 43 2.77 10.02 -1.14
N LEU A 44 3.80 9.35 -0.62
CA LEU A 44 4.34 8.12 -1.18
C LEU A 44 4.13 7.00 -0.16
N VAL A 45 3.45 5.94 -0.57
CA VAL A 45 3.26 4.72 0.23
C VAL A 45 3.96 3.58 -0.48
N ASP A 46 4.98 3.04 0.16
CA ASP A 46 5.70 1.86 -0.31
C ASP A 46 5.27 0.63 0.51
N GLU A 47 5.42 -0.57 -0.05
CA GLU A 47 5.01 -1.83 0.58
C GLU A 47 3.56 -1.80 1.13
N ALA A 48 2.66 -1.25 0.33
CA ALA A 48 1.29 -0.95 0.73
C ALA A 48 0.49 -2.16 1.23
N GLN A 49 0.85 -3.39 0.79
CA GLN A 49 0.24 -4.64 1.25
C GLN A 49 0.51 -4.91 2.74
N ASP A 50 1.55 -4.30 3.33
CA ASP A 50 1.92 -4.49 4.73
C ASP A 50 1.37 -3.38 5.65
N THR A 51 0.57 -2.48 5.09
CA THR A 51 -0.05 -1.37 5.82
C THR A 51 -1.31 -1.84 6.52
N SER A 52 -1.42 -1.57 7.83
CA SER A 52 -2.58 -1.91 8.65
C SER A 52 -3.78 -0.98 8.41
N PRO A 53 -5.03 -1.42 8.70
CA PRO A 53 -6.22 -0.58 8.56
C PRO A 53 -6.14 0.77 9.30
N PRO A 54 -5.60 0.86 10.54
CA PRO A 54 -5.43 2.15 11.21
C PRO A 54 -4.45 3.09 10.49
N GLN A 55 -3.38 2.55 9.90
CA GLN A 55 -2.42 3.33 9.11
C GLN A 55 -3.06 3.85 7.82
N TRP A 56 -3.83 3.02 7.13
CA TRP A 56 -4.62 3.45 5.98
C TRP A 56 -5.60 4.57 6.34
N GLY A 57 -6.21 4.52 7.52
CA GLY A 57 -7.06 5.60 8.02
C GLY A 57 -6.33 6.94 8.17
N ILE A 58 -5.06 6.92 8.59
CA ILE A 58 -4.21 8.12 8.67
C ILE A 58 -3.90 8.64 7.26
N ILE A 59 -3.47 7.74 6.35
CA ILE A 59 -3.12 8.10 4.97
C ILE A 59 -4.33 8.70 4.26
N ALA A 60 -5.51 8.08 4.41
CA ALA A 60 -6.74 8.58 3.82
C ALA A 60 -7.11 9.97 4.34
N ALA A 61 -7.03 10.20 5.67
CA ALA A 61 -7.34 11.50 6.25
C ALA A 61 -6.42 12.62 5.72
N LEU A 62 -5.13 12.33 5.51
CA LEU A 62 -4.18 13.28 4.95
C LEU A 62 -4.41 13.50 3.44
N ALA A 63 -4.72 12.44 2.70
CA ALA A 63 -4.92 12.51 1.27
C ALA A 63 -6.28 13.12 0.87
N ASP A 64 -7.31 12.97 1.70
CA ASP A 64 -8.64 13.53 1.44
C ASP A 64 -8.62 15.06 1.34
N GLU A 65 -7.71 15.72 2.05
CA GLU A 65 -7.48 17.16 1.90
C GLU A 65 -7.01 17.54 0.49
N PHE A 66 -6.31 16.64 -0.21
CA PHE A 66 -5.87 16.87 -1.59
C PHE A 66 -7.03 16.92 -2.58
N PHE A 67 -8.12 16.22 -2.26
CA PHE A 67 -9.28 16.06 -3.13
C PHE A 67 -10.46 16.97 -2.73
N SER A 68 -10.38 17.66 -1.60
CA SER A 68 -11.46 18.53 -1.11
C SER A 68 -11.72 19.74 -2.02
N GLY A 69 -10.75 20.12 -2.87
CA GLY A 69 -10.84 21.29 -3.74
C GLY A 69 -10.74 22.65 -3.02
N GLU A 70 -10.76 22.65 -1.69
CA GLU A 70 -10.70 23.87 -0.86
C GLU A 70 -9.25 24.29 -0.55
N GLY A 71 -8.28 23.48 -0.96
CA GLY A 71 -6.86 23.76 -0.77
C GLY A 71 -6.37 24.89 -1.68
N ARG A 72 -5.36 25.62 -1.21
CA ARG A 72 -4.80 26.83 -1.81
C ARG A 72 -4.55 26.69 -3.32
N PRO A 73 -5.12 27.55 -4.18
CA PRO A 73 -5.00 27.48 -5.64
C PRO A 73 -3.58 27.68 -6.20
N GLN A 74 -2.60 27.99 -5.36
CA GLN A 74 -1.25 28.42 -5.76
C GLN A 74 -0.13 27.40 -5.47
N GLN A 75 -0.43 26.26 -4.87
CA GLN A 75 0.56 25.20 -4.67
C GLN A 75 0.36 24.14 -5.74
N GLY A 76 1.41 23.82 -6.48
CA GLY A 76 1.44 22.88 -7.60
C GLY A 76 0.66 21.57 -7.42
N ALA A 77 0.72 20.66 -8.38
CA ALA A 77 -0.03 19.42 -8.35
C ALA A 77 0.27 18.62 -7.08
N ARG A 78 -0.79 18.23 -6.36
CA ARG A 78 -0.71 17.30 -5.22
C ARG A 78 -0.86 15.88 -5.71
N THR A 79 -0.10 14.97 -5.18
CA THR A 79 -0.12 13.57 -5.64
C THR A 79 -0.10 12.59 -4.49
N ILE A 80 -0.81 11.48 -4.67
CA ILE A 80 -0.60 10.27 -3.89
C ILE A 80 -0.08 9.19 -4.84
N PHE A 81 1.00 8.52 -4.43
CA PHE A 81 1.59 7.40 -5.15
C PHE A 81 1.70 6.21 -4.21
N VAL A 82 1.12 5.09 -4.60
CA VAL A 82 1.04 3.88 -3.78
C VAL A 82 1.64 2.72 -4.57
N VAL A 83 2.59 2.03 -3.96
CA VAL A 83 3.23 0.82 -4.52
C VAL A 83 3.02 -0.33 -3.55
N GLY A 84 2.65 -1.49 -4.08
CA GLY A 84 2.49 -2.70 -3.29
C GLY A 84 2.19 -3.91 -4.16
N ASP A 85 2.48 -5.08 -3.63
CA ASP A 85 2.15 -6.36 -4.24
C ASP A 85 1.48 -7.27 -3.19
N ILE A 86 0.19 -7.51 -3.34
CA ILE A 86 -0.60 -8.35 -2.42
C ILE A 86 0.03 -9.73 -2.22
N LYS A 87 0.70 -10.28 -3.23
CA LYS A 87 1.37 -11.59 -3.17
C LYS A 87 2.58 -11.59 -2.24
N GLN A 88 3.14 -10.44 -1.92
CA GLN A 88 4.29 -10.29 -1.01
C GLN A 88 3.89 -9.98 0.43
N SER A 89 2.59 -9.91 0.75
CA SER A 89 2.16 -9.67 2.13
C SER A 89 2.51 -10.84 3.03
N ILE A 90 3.35 -10.59 4.03
CA ILE A 90 3.79 -11.56 5.02
C ILE A 90 3.56 -11.09 6.47
N TYR A 91 3.05 -9.89 6.66
CA TYR A 91 2.90 -9.27 7.98
C TYR A 91 1.47 -9.28 8.54
N SER A 92 0.64 -10.23 8.12
CA SER A 92 -0.73 -10.36 8.65
C SER A 92 -0.76 -10.52 10.18
N PHE A 93 0.25 -11.17 10.77
CA PHE A 93 0.42 -11.32 12.22
C PHE A 93 0.76 -9.99 12.94
N GLN A 94 1.19 -8.97 12.22
CA GLN A 94 1.41 -7.60 12.71
C GLN A 94 0.26 -6.65 12.36
N GLY A 95 -0.87 -7.18 11.90
CA GLY A 95 -2.06 -6.40 11.57
C GLY A 95 -2.09 -5.85 10.14
N ALA A 96 -1.17 -6.26 9.26
CA ALA A 96 -1.30 -6.01 7.83
C ALA A 96 -2.55 -6.72 7.29
N ASP A 97 -3.31 -6.03 6.45
CA ASP A 97 -4.56 -6.52 5.91
C ASP A 97 -4.65 -6.17 4.42
N THR A 98 -4.62 -7.20 3.58
CA THR A 98 -4.73 -7.05 2.14
C THR A 98 -6.10 -6.52 1.70
N ASP A 99 -7.15 -6.77 2.50
CA ASP A 99 -8.48 -6.21 2.25
C ASP A 99 -8.50 -4.70 2.51
N ALA A 100 -7.72 -4.23 3.50
CA ALA A 100 -7.55 -2.80 3.75
C ALA A 100 -6.83 -2.10 2.58
N PHE A 101 -5.85 -2.76 1.95
CA PHE A 101 -5.22 -2.24 0.73
C PHE A 101 -6.24 -2.13 -0.43
N ALA A 102 -7.05 -3.15 -0.64
CA ALA A 102 -8.09 -3.13 -1.66
C ALA A 102 -9.15 -2.04 -1.38
N ALA A 103 -9.54 -1.87 -0.11
CA ALA A 103 -10.47 -0.82 0.32
C ALA A 103 -9.88 0.60 0.11
N ALA A 104 -8.61 0.80 0.44
CA ALA A 104 -7.91 2.07 0.20
C ALA A 104 -7.87 2.41 -1.30
N ARG A 105 -7.58 1.41 -2.17
CA ARG A 105 -7.62 1.58 -3.62
C ARG A 105 -9.00 2.01 -4.12
N ALA A 106 -10.08 1.39 -3.62
CA ALA A 106 -11.44 1.78 -3.94
C ALA A 106 -11.75 3.21 -3.47
N HIS A 107 -11.38 3.54 -2.23
CA HIS A 107 -11.55 4.87 -1.66
C HIS A 107 -10.91 5.97 -2.54
N PHE A 108 -9.64 5.81 -2.92
CA PHE A 108 -8.96 6.79 -3.76
C PHE A 108 -9.54 6.87 -5.18
N ARG A 109 -9.99 5.75 -5.75
CA ARG A 109 -10.68 5.74 -7.04
C ARG A 109 -11.97 6.57 -7.01
N ASP A 110 -12.76 6.41 -5.95
CA ASP A 110 -14.01 7.16 -5.80
C ASP A 110 -13.76 8.64 -5.60
N ARG A 111 -12.73 9.01 -4.83
CA ARG A 111 -12.36 10.41 -4.57
C ARG A 111 -11.84 11.13 -5.82
N THR A 112 -11.15 10.44 -6.71
CA THR A 112 -10.55 11.03 -7.91
C THR A 112 -11.51 11.09 -9.11
N GLY A 113 -12.71 10.52 -9.01
CA GLY A 113 -13.65 10.27 -10.13
C GLY A 113 -14.13 11.50 -10.92
N HIS A 114 -13.99 12.73 -10.41
CA HIS A 114 -14.45 13.96 -11.06
C HIS A 114 -13.33 14.88 -11.56
N GLY A 115 -12.06 14.50 -11.41
CA GLY A 115 -10.92 15.31 -11.79
C GLY A 115 -9.85 14.49 -12.52
N THR A 116 -8.71 14.27 -11.86
CA THR A 116 -7.62 13.43 -12.38
C THR A 116 -7.86 11.99 -11.94
N PRO A 117 -8.17 11.05 -12.86
CA PRO A 117 -8.48 9.68 -12.49
C PRO A 117 -7.28 8.97 -11.87
N LEU A 118 -7.54 8.04 -10.95
CA LEU A 118 -6.53 7.14 -10.42
C LEU A 118 -5.93 6.33 -11.58
N ARG A 119 -4.63 6.46 -11.78
CA ARG A 119 -3.89 5.69 -12.80
C ARG A 119 -3.31 4.44 -12.14
N GLU A 120 -3.72 3.29 -12.62
CA GLU A 120 -3.22 2.01 -12.17
C GLU A 120 -2.23 1.47 -13.20
N ILE A 121 -1.04 1.11 -12.74
CA ILE A 121 0.06 0.64 -13.59
C ILE A 121 0.58 -0.67 -13.01
N ASP A 122 0.52 -1.71 -13.82
CA ASP A 122 1.08 -3.01 -13.45
C ASP A 122 2.58 -3.03 -13.80
N LEU A 123 3.40 -3.40 -12.83
CA LEU A 123 4.82 -3.62 -13.03
C LEU A 123 5.05 -5.08 -13.39
N THR A 124 5.02 -5.40 -14.67
CA THR A 124 5.17 -6.78 -15.19
C THR A 124 6.62 -7.14 -15.52
N VAL A 125 7.50 -6.14 -15.62
CA VAL A 125 8.90 -6.33 -15.99
C VAL A 125 9.77 -6.29 -14.74
N SER A 126 10.49 -7.37 -14.47
CA SER A 126 11.46 -7.45 -13.40
C SER A 126 12.84 -6.99 -13.86
N TYR A 127 13.38 -6.00 -13.17
CA TYR A 127 14.77 -5.53 -13.36
C TYR A 127 15.75 -6.18 -12.39
N ARG A 128 15.25 -6.97 -11.44
CA ARG A 128 16.04 -7.62 -10.38
C ARG A 128 16.38 -9.06 -10.73
N SER A 129 15.41 -9.84 -11.18
CA SER A 129 15.49 -11.29 -11.30
C SER A 129 15.81 -11.72 -12.72
N LEU A 130 16.55 -12.84 -12.85
CA LEU A 130 16.84 -13.49 -14.12
C LEU A 130 15.64 -14.36 -14.60
N PRO A 131 15.56 -14.70 -15.88
CA PRO A 131 14.42 -15.41 -16.47
C PRO A 131 14.07 -16.71 -15.77
N ALA A 132 15.06 -17.55 -15.41
CA ALA A 132 14.81 -18.84 -14.75
C ALA A 132 14.09 -18.70 -13.40
N VAL A 133 14.45 -17.68 -12.61
CA VAL A 133 13.80 -17.40 -11.33
C VAL A 133 12.34 -17.01 -11.51
N LEU A 134 12.07 -16.13 -12.48
CA LEU A 134 10.71 -15.68 -12.77
C LEU A 134 9.84 -16.80 -13.35
N ALA A 135 10.40 -17.64 -14.23
CA ALA A 135 9.70 -18.80 -14.77
C ALA A 135 9.30 -19.79 -13.66
N MET A 136 10.16 -19.96 -12.65
CA MET A 136 9.80 -20.79 -11.49
C MET A 136 8.68 -20.15 -10.66
N VAL A 137 8.75 -18.86 -10.38
CA VAL A 137 7.67 -18.13 -9.68
C VAL A 137 6.35 -18.26 -10.42
N ASP A 138 6.37 -18.05 -11.76
CA ASP A 138 5.17 -18.16 -12.59
C ASP A 138 4.62 -19.59 -12.62
N ARG A 139 5.48 -20.60 -12.54
CA ARG A 139 5.05 -22.00 -12.44
C ARG A 139 4.39 -22.32 -11.11
N VAL A 140 4.90 -21.80 -10.01
CA VAL A 140 4.36 -22.04 -8.66
C VAL A 140 3.07 -21.25 -8.44
N PHE A 141 3.03 -20.00 -8.90
CA PHE A 141 1.93 -19.07 -8.66
C PHE A 141 1.10 -18.76 -9.93
N GLY A 142 1.26 -19.56 -10.96
CA GLY A 142 0.48 -19.42 -12.20
C GLY A 142 -1.01 -19.70 -12.00
N LYS A 143 -1.82 -19.28 -12.96
CA LYS A 143 -3.26 -19.43 -12.92
C LYS A 143 -3.66 -20.90 -12.68
N GLY A 144 -4.44 -21.17 -11.64
CA GLY A 144 -4.92 -22.50 -11.28
C GLY A 144 -3.90 -23.36 -10.54
N ALA A 145 -2.72 -22.84 -10.20
CA ALA A 145 -1.76 -23.56 -9.38
C ALA A 145 -2.29 -23.73 -7.92
N PRO A 146 -2.03 -24.85 -7.26
CA PRO A 146 -2.47 -25.07 -5.88
C PRO A 146 -2.01 -23.99 -4.90
N ALA A 147 -0.82 -23.43 -5.12
CA ALA A 147 -0.26 -22.35 -4.30
C ALA A 147 -1.03 -21.03 -4.40
N THR A 148 -1.91 -20.88 -5.39
CA THR A 148 -2.76 -19.68 -5.55
C THR A 148 -4.13 -19.82 -4.89
N GLN A 149 -4.45 -20.98 -4.29
CA GLN A 149 -5.69 -21.16 -3.56
C GLN A 149 -5.68 -20.26 -2.32
N GLY A 150 -6.64 -19.34 -2.24
CA GLY A 150 -6.74 -18.37 -1.15
C GLY A 150 -6.01 -17.04 -1.38
N LEU A 151 -5.15 -16.93 -2.39
CA LEU A 151 -4.72 -15.63 -2.85
C LEU A 151 -5.88 -14.98 -3.62
N ARG A 152 -6.36 -13.84 -3.17
CA ARG A 152 -7.26 -13.01 -3.99
C ARG A 152 -6.50 -12.62 -5.23
N GLN A 153 -6.87 -13.26 -6.32
CA GLN A 153 -6.23 -13.03 -7.62
C GLN A 153 -6.63 -11.64 -8.12
N ASP A 154 -5.75 -10.69 -8.00
CA ASP A 154 -5.71 -9.61 -8.97
C ASP A 154 -5.11 -10.22 -10.25
N THR A 155 -5.97 -10.95 -10.96
CA THR A 155 -5.58 -11.79 -12.08
C THR A 155 -5.50 -10.96 -13.35
N ARG A 156 -4.48 -10.15 -13.48
CA ARG A 156 -4.03 -9.78 -14.82
C ARG A 156 -3.08 -10.86 -15.32
N ASN A 157 -3.53 -11.55 -16.35
CA ASN A 157 -2.99 -12.79 -16.90
C ASN A 157 -1.67 -12.60 -17.67
N GLY A 158 -0.64 -12.04 -17.06
CA GLY A 158 0.68 -11.95 -17.68
C GLY A 158 1.73 -12.54 -16.74
N GLY A 159 2.51 -13.51 -17.22
CA GLY A 159 3.71 -13.94 -16.53
C GLY A 159 4.68 -12.76 -16.38
N HIS A 160 5.67 -12.92 -15.49
CA HIS A 160 6.71 -11.93 -15.31
C HIS A 160 7.67 -11.93 -16.52
N ALA A 161 8.07 -10.73 -16.96
CA ALA A 161 9.13 -10.57 -17.96
C ALA A 161 10.43 -10.10 -17.26
N ALA A 162 11.55 -10.72 -17.62
CA ALA A 162 12.86 -10.30 -17.13
C ALA A 162 13.49 -9.28 -18.08
N ASN A 163 13.94 -8.14 -17.55
CA ASN A 163 14.71 -7.17 -18.33
C ASN A 163 16.23 -7.49 -18.33
N ARG A 164 16.64 -8.57 -17.67
CA ARG A 164 18.05 -8.93 -17.50
C ARG A 164 18.44 -10.20 -18.28
N GLY A 165 17.71 -10.52 -19.32
CA GLY A 165 17.99 -11.69 -20.18
C GLY A 165 19.37 -11.67 -20.85
N ASP A 166 19.94 -10.48 -21.05
CA ASP A 166 21.30 -10.26 -21.55
C ASP A 166 22.40 -10.68 -20.55
N LYS A 167 22.07 -10.84 -19.27
CA LYS A 167 23.02 -11.22 -18.19
C LYS A 167 23.03 -12.71 -17.87
N GLY A 168 22.40 -13.53 -18.71
CA GLY A 168 22.31 -14.98 -18.58
C GLY A 168 20.91 -15.45 -18.16
N GLU A 169 20.71 -16.75 -18.21
CA GLU A 169 19.42 -17.36 -17.93
C GLU A 169 19.15 -17.50 -16.42
N GLY A 170 20.19 -17.59 -15.62
CA GLY A 170 20.11 -17.88 -14.19
C GLY A 170 19.89 -19.37 -13.90
N THR A 171 19.98 -19.74 -12.63
CA THR A 171 19.75 -21.12 -12.17
C THR A 171 18.74 -21.12 -11.03
N PHE A 172 17.94 -22.16 -10.97
CA PHE A 172 17.05 -22.46 -9.86
C PHE A 172 17.33 -23.92 -9.44
N GLU A 173 17.61 -24.13 -8.17
CA GLU A 173 17.88 -25.45 -7.62
C GLU A 173 16.88 -25.77 -6.50
N PHE A 174 16.31 -26.97 -6.55
CA PHE A 174 15.42 -27.47 -5.51
C PHE A 174 16.11 -28.58 -4.72
N TRP A 175 16.25 -28.37 -3.44
CA TRP A 175 16.85 -29.35 -2.52
C TRP A 175 15.70 -30.04 -1.75
N PRO A 176 15.44 -31.34 -1.99
CA PRO A 176 14.47 -32.07 -1.18
C PRO A 176 14.97 -32.18 0.26
N LEU A 177 14.02 -32.05 1.20
CA LEU A 177 14.26 -32.25 2.64
C LEU A 177 14.50 -33.72 2.95
#